data_a14a3cb6d570931ff124a92698f64f2b
#
_entry.id   a14a3cb6d570931ff124a92698f64f2b
#
_cell.length_a   1.000
_cell.length_b   1.000
_cell.length_c   1.000
_cell.angle_alpha   90.00
_cell.angle_beta   90.00
_cell.angle_gamma   90.00
#
_symmetry.space_group_name_H-M   'P 1'
#
loop_
_entity.id
_entity.type
_entity.pdbx_description
1 polymer ?
#
loop_
_entity_poly.entity_id
_entity_poly.type
_entity_poly.pdbx_seq_one_letter_code
_entity_poly.pdbx_strand_id
1 'polypeptide(L)'
;MPELPSSNPKQFVQGAPVLHVSDVVATAAFYRDVLGFMWDFGDQSYAVVWRDNSAIHFVRDDTSPKGVHLFQWVKDVDAYYREIVDRGADVAKEPTDQPYGIREFGLSDVNGVGIVFGQEIEHR
;
A
#
# COMPACT_ATOMS: atom_id res chain seq x y z
N MET A 1 -21.36 6.09 -1.01
CA MET A 1 -20.73 5.22 -0.01
C MET A 1 -21.56 5.23 1.28
N PRO A 2 -21.82 4.10 1.87
CA PRO A 2 -22.54 4.09 3.12
C PRO A 2 -21.77 4.83 4.22
N GLU A 3 -22.50 5.35 5.16
CA GLU A 3 -21.91 6.02 6.30
C GLU A 3 -21.10 5.03 7.13
N LEU A 4 -19.89 5.41 7.50
CA LEU A 4 -19.03 4.55 8.28
C LEU A 4 -19.42 4.58 9.75
N PRO A 5 -19.42 3.43 10.43
CA PRO A 5 -19.64 3.43 11.87
C PRO A 5 -18.55 4.23 12.58
N SER A 6 -18.91 4.88 13.68
CA SER A 6 -17.96 5.65 14.47
C SER A 6 -18.26 5.53 15.95
N SER A 7 -17.25 5.76 16.76
CA SER A 7 -17.38 5.88 18.22
C SER A 7 -17.19 7.32 18.65
N ASN A 8 -17.68 7.66 19.83
CA ASN A 8 -17.52 8.98 20.39
C ASN A 8 -17.01 8.88 21.84
N PRO A 9 -15.74 9.20 22.15
CA PRO A 9 -14.74 9.64 21.17
C PRO A 9 -14.33 8.53 20.22
N LYS A 10 -13.73 8.89 19.11
CA LYS A 10 -13.25 7.90 18.15
C LYS A 10 -12.21 7.01 18.80
N GLN A 11 -12.46 5.71 18.77
CA GLN A 11 -11.60 4.74 19.42
C GLN A 11 -10.53 4.18 18.47
N PHE A 12 -10.90 3.93 17.21
CA PHE A 12 -9.98 3.33 16.24
C PHE A 12 -9.20 4.42 15.53
N VAL A 13 -7.87 4.37 15.65
CA VAL A 13 -6.97 5.38 15.07
C VAL A 13 -6.48 4.96 13.69
N GLN A 14 -6.01 3.73 13.60
CA GLN A 14 -5.42 3.21 12.36
C GLN A 14 -5.34 1.69 12.45
N GLY A 15 -5.54 1.04 11.32
CA GLY A 15 -5.21 -0.37 11.17
C GLY A 15 -4.01 -0.52 10.26
N ALA A 16 -3.25 -1.59 10.41
CA ALA A 16 -2.11 -1.86 9.55
C ALA A 16 -1.96 -3.37 9.34
N PRO A 17 -1.74 -3.80 8.09
CA PRO A 17 -1.38 -5.19 7.85
C PRO A 17 0.04 -5.46 8.36
N VAL A 18 0.28 -6.71 8.78
CA VAL A 18 1.61 -7.19 9.12
C VAL A 18 1.97 -8.26 8.10
N LEU A 19 2.98 -8.01 7.29
CA LEU A 19 3.41 -8.93 6.25
C LEU A 19 4.64 -9.69 6.71
N HIS A 20 4.63 -11.01 6.50
CA HIS A 20 5.76 -11.88 6.79
C HIS A 20 6.66 -11.91 5.56
N VAL A 21 7.89 -11.46 5.68
CA VAL A 21 8.82 -11.33 4.56
C VAL A 21 10.19 -11.89 4.94
N SER A 22 10.91 -12.41 3.97
CA SER A 22 12.22 -13.00 4.23
C SER A 22 13.31 -11.94 4.41
N ASP A 23 13.17 -10.78 3.78
CA ASP A 23 14.14 -9.69 3.88
C ASP A 23 13.41 -8.39 4.23
N VAL A 24 13.36 -8.09 5.51
CA VAL A 24 12.65 -6.92 6.03
C VAL A 24 13.26 -5.63 5.54
N VAL A 25 14.59 -5.53 5.53
CA VAL A 25 15.28 -4.30 5.14
C VAL A 25 15.08 -4.02 3.64
N ALA A 26 15.22 -5.03 2.79
CA ALA A 26 15.01 -4.86 1.36
C ALA A 26 13.56 -4.48 1.06
N THR A 27 12.61 -5.08 1.79
CA THR A 27 11.19 -4.75 1.63
C THR A 27 10.89 -3.31 2.04
N ALA A 28 11.35 -2.90 3.22
CA ALA A 28 11.14 -1.53 3.68
C ALA A 28 11.79 -0.52 2.74
N ALA A 29 12.97 -0.83 2.22
CA ALA A 29 13.66 0.03 1.26
C ALA A 29 12.87 0.18 -0.04
N PHE A 30 12.24 -0.90 -0.54
CA PHE A 30 11.38 -0.83 -1.71
C PHE A 30 10.20 0.11 -1.48
N TYR A 31 9.52 -0.03 -0.35
CA TYR A 31 8.39 0.83 -0.04
C TYR A 31 8.79 2.29 0.12
N ARG A 32 9.97 2.56 0.68
CA ARG A 32 10.50 3.91 0.79
C ARG A 32 10.92 4.48 -0.56
N ASP A 33 11.74 3.75 -1.31
CA ASP A 33 12.43 4.29 -2.48
C ASP A 33 11.55 4.29 -3.74
N VAL A 34 10.69 3.28 -3.87
CA VAL A 34 9.84 3.11 -5.05
C VAL A 34 8.42 3.62 -4.80
N LEU A 35 7.83 3.28 -3.66
CA LEU A 35 6.44 3.64 -3.38
C LEU A 35 6.31 4.96 -2.61
N GLY A 36 7.43 5.52 -2.15
CA GLY A 36 7.42 6.84 -1.50
C GLY A 36 6.90 6.85 -0.08
N PHE A 37 6.92 5.70 0.59
CA PHE A 37 6.58 5.62 2.01
C PHE A 37 7.74 6.10 2.85
N MET A 38 7.46 6.53 4.07
CA MET A 38 8.49 6.80 5.05
C MET A 38 8.82 5.50 5.79
N TRP A 39 10.10 5.16 5.86
CA TRP A 39 10.57 4.09 6.72
C TRP A 39 10.72 4.66 8.13
N ASP A 40 9.73 4.38 8.97
CA ASP A 40 9.62 4.99 10.29
C ASP A 40 10.67 4.43 11.25
N PHE A 41 10.65 3.12 11.42
CA PHE A 41 11.62 2.46 12.29
C PHE A 41 11.72 0.97 11.92
N GLY A 42 12.74 0.33 12.53
CA GLY A 42 12.89 -1.10 12.43
C GLY A 42 14.23 -1.53 11.87
N ASP A 43 14.43 -2.84 11.86
CA ASP A 43 15.67 -3.49 11.46
C ASP A 43 15.36 -4.77 10.68
N GLN A 44 16.29 -5.73 10.67
CA GLN A 44 16.14 -7.01 9.98
C GLN A 44 15.01 -7.88 10.53
N SER A 45 14.58 -7.66 11.76
CA SER A 45 13.56 -8.50 12.39
C SER A 45 12.14 -7.95 12.21
N TYR A 46 12.00 -6.63 12.17
CA TYR A 46 10.71 -5.96 12.09
C TYR A 46 10.90 -4.53 11.64
N ALA A 47 10.03 -4.07 10.75
CA ALA A 47 10.06 -2.67 10.30
C ALA A 47 8.66 -2.16 10.05
N VAL A 48 8.52 -0.84 10.10
CA VAL A 48 7.26 -0.15 9.84
C VAL A 48 7.50 0.93 8.82
N VAL A 49 6.68 0.95 7.77
CA VAL A 49 6.62 2.05 6.82
C VAL A 49 5.22 2.67 6.87
N TRP A 50 5.15 3.96 6.58
CA TRP A 50 3.86 4.62 6.54
C TRP A 50 3.88 5.79 5.55
N ARG A 51 2.69 6.13 5.09
CA ARG A 51 2.46 7.32 4.28
C ARG A 51 1.05 7.81 4.59
N ASP A 52 0.94 9.06 5.06
CA ASP A 52 -0.31 9.64 5.54
C ASP A 52 -0.94 8.71 6.60
N ASN A 53 -2.14 8.22 6.39
CA ASN A 53 -2.82 7.32 7.33
C ASN A 53 -2.64 5.85 6.99
N SER A 54 -1.79 5.52 6.04
CA SER A 54 -1.54 4.14 5.65
C SER A 54 -0.23 3.65 6.24
N ALA A 55 -0.27 2.55 6.98
CA ALA A 55 0.93 1.94 7.54
C ALA A 55 0.97 0.47 7.18
N ILE A 56 2.18 -0.05 7.03
CA ILE A 56 2.43 -1.47 6.76
C ILE A 56 3.59 -1.90 7.62
N HIS A 57 3.43 -3.04 8.28
CA HIS A 57 4.47 -3.63 9.12
C HIS A 57 5.06 -4.84 8.40
N PHE A 58 6.34 -5.07 8.60
CA PHE A 58 7.03 -6.24 8.06
C PHE A 58 7.70 -6.98 9.20
N VAL A 59 7.46 -8.29 9.29
CA VAL A 59 8.12 -9.16 10.25
C VAL A 59 8.91 -10.22 9.48
N ARG A 60 10.11 -10.54 9.98
CA ARG A 60 10.94 -11.53 9.31
C ARG A 60 10.37 -12.92 9.47
N ASP A 61 10.23 -13.61 8.34
CA ASP A 61 9.79 -15.00 8.26
C ASP A 61 10.42 -15.59 6.99
N ASP A 62 10.85 -16.82 7.06
CA ASP A 62 11.49 -17.49 5.93
C ASP A 62 10.50 -17.89 4.83
N THR A 63 9.21 -17.76 5.07
CA THR A 63 8.19 -18.03 4.05
C THR A 63 7.84 -16.76 3.29
N SER A 64 7.50 -16.90 2.01
CA SER A 64 6.99 -15.78 1.22
C SER A 64 5.52 -15.56 1.51
N PRO A 65 5.04 -14.31 1.53
CA PRO A 65 3.61 -14.04 1.67
C PRO A 65 2.85 -14.62 0.48
N LYS A 66 1.78 -15.37 0.76
CA LYS A 66 0.94 -15.97 -0.29
C LYS A 66 -0.50 -15.58 -0.03
N GLY A 67 -1.21 -15.29 -1.13
CA GLY A 67 -2.63 -14.95 -1.04
C GLY A 67 -2.90 -13.62 -0.37
N VAL A 68 -1.92 -12.74 -0.29
CA VAL A 68 -2.05 -11.43 0.33
C VAL A 68 -2.08 -10.38 -0.77
N HIS A 69 -3.08 -9.52 -0.70
CA HIS A 69 -3.22 -8.36 -1.55
C HIS A 69 -3.43 -7.15 -0.68
N LEU A 70 -2.85 -6.03 -1.08
CA LEU A 70 -3.08 -4.75 -0.41
C LEU A 70 -3.89 -3.87 -1.34
N PHE A 71 -4.87 -3.17 -0.79
CA PHE A 71 -5.60 -2.14 -1.51
C PHE A 71 -5.43 -0.83 -0.75
N GLN A 72 -4.98 0.19 -1.46
CA GLN A 72 -4.74 1.51 -0.88
C GLN A 72 -5.62 2.53 -1.57
N TRP A 73 -6.44 3.22 -0.82
CA TRP A 73 -7.22 4.34 -1.32
C TRP A 73 -6.34 5.57 -1.41
N VAL A 74 -6.36 6.24 -2.56
CA VAL A 74 -5.62 7.48 -2.77
C VAL A 74 -6.57 8.54 -3.32
N LYS A 75 -6.25 9.80 -3.13
CA LYS A 75 -7.09 10.89 -3.59
C LYS A 75 -6.89 11.20 -5.07
N ASP A 76 -5.68 11.05 -5.58
CA ASP A 76 -5.34 11.32 -6.98
C ASP A 76 -4.44 10.21 -7.49
N VAL A 77 -5.07 9.21 -8.09
CA VAL A 77 -4.36 8.00 -8.52
C VAL A 77 -3.41 8.29 -9.67
N ASP A 78 -3.74 9.22 -10.56
CA ASP A 78 -2.86 9.56 -11.68
C ASP A 78 -1.59 10.26 -11.19
N ALA A 79 -1.71 11.17 -10.24
CA ALA A 79 -0.56 11.85 -9.67
C ALA A 79 0.35 10.86 -8.94
N TYR A 80 -0.22 9.94 -8.19
CA TYR A 80 0.58 8.93 -7.48
C TYR A 80 1.25 7.97 -8.48
N TYR A 81 0.55 7.56 -9.52
CA TYR A 81 1.14 6.74 -10.58
C TYR A 81 2.38 7.43 -11.17
N ARG A 82 2.27 8.70 -11.55
CA ARG A 82 3.40 9.45 -12.10
C ARG A 82 4.57 9.54 -11.11
N GLU A 83 4.24 9.78 -9.84
CA GLU A 83 5.27 9.86 -8.80
C GLU A 83 6.08 8.57 -8.72
N ILE A 84 5.42 7.42 -8.64
CA ILE A 84 6.15 6.16 -8.43
C ILE A 84 6.83 5.66 -9.70
N VAL A 85 6.30 5.97 -10.88
CA VAL A 85 7.00 5.67 -12.13
C VAL A 85 8.30 6.47 -12.20
N ASP A 86 8.28 7.72 -11.78
CA ASP A 86 9.50 8.55 -11.69
C ASP A 86 10.50 8.00 -10.68
N ARG A 87 10.03 7.29 -9.67
CA ARG A 87 10.89 6.60 -8.68
C ARG A 87 11.40 5.26 -9.17
N GLY A 88 10.99 4.82 -10.34
CA GLY A 88 11.44 3.55 -10.92
C GLY A 88 10.50 2.37 -10.74
N ALA A 89 9.24 2.61 -10.36
CA ALA A 89 8.28 1.53 -10.23
C ALA A 89 8.02 0.86 -11.58
N ASP A 90 7.95 -0.46 -11.57
CA ASP A 90 7.61 -1.25 -12.76
C ASP A 90 6.11 -1.51 -12.72
N VAL A 91 5.36 -0.69 -13.46
CA VAL A 91 3.91 -0.78 -13.54
C VAL A 91 3.52 -1.18 -14.96
N ALA A 92 2.92 -2.35 -15.11
CA ALA A 92 2.61 -2.91 -16.42
C ALA A 92 1.49 -2.15 -17.13
N LYS A 93 0.58 -1.56 -16.39
CA LYS A 93 -0.61 -0.91 -16.97
C LYS A 93 -0.92 0.38 -16.20
N GLU A 94 -1.12 1.46 -16.93
CA GLU A 94 -1.47 2.75 -16.33
C GLU A 94 -2.87 2.73 -15.70
N PRO A 95 -3.21 3.72 -14.86
CA PRO A 95 -4.52 3.78 -14.21
C PRO A 95 -5.67 3.68 -15.21
N THR A 96 -6.66 2.88 -14.88
CA THR A 96 -7.80 2.58 -15.75
C THR A 96 -9.08 2.63 -14.93
N ASP A 97 -10.12 3.21 -15.53
CA ASP A 97 -11.46 3.24 -14.93
C ASP A 97 -12.08 1.85 -14.99
N GLN A 98 -12.55 1.36 -13.86
CA GLN A 98 -13.18 0.06 -13.74
C GLN A 98 -14.71 0.21 -13.72
N PRO A 99 -15.45 -0.84 -14.16
CA PRO A 99 -16.92 -0.76 -14.19
C PRO A 99 -17.55 -0.54 -12.82
N TYR A 100 -16.83 -0.82 -11.74
CA TYR A 100 -17.34 -0.66 -10.38
C TYR A 100 -17.08 0.73 -9.78
N GLY A 101 -16.68 1.71 -10.60
CA GLY A 101 -16.56 3.09 -10.16
C GLY A 101 -15.25 3.46 -9.47
N ILE A 102 -14.19 2.73 -9.76
CA ILE A 102 -12.86 2.98 -9.22
C ILE A 102 -11.87 3.10 -10.36
N ARG A 103 -11.04 4.13 -10.32
CA ARG A 103 -9.89 4.26 -11.21
C ARG A 103 -8.67 3.75 -10.47
N GLU A 104 -8.01 2.74 -11.02
CA GLU A 104 -6.98 2.04 -10.28
C GLU A 104 -5.84 1.53 -11.16
N PHE A 105 -4.72 1.27 -10.53
CA PHE A 105 -3.61 0.51 -11.12
C PHE A 105 -3.00 -0.38 -10.03
N GLY A 106 -2.26 -1.38 -10.44
CA GLY A 106 -1.63 -2.30 -9.52
C GLY A 106 -0.19 -2.63 -9.91
N LEU A 107 0.57 -3.08 -8.93
CA LEU A 107 1.91 -3.61 -9.16
C LEU A 107 2.21 -4.64 -8.07
N SER A 108 3.31 -5.35 -8.26
CA SER A 108 3.80 -6.29 -7.24
C SER A 108 4.98 -5.68 -6.51
N ASP A 109 5.08 -5.93 -5.22
CA ASP A 109 6.25 -5.55 -4.46
C ASP A 109 7.39 -6.57 -4.68
N VAL A 110 8.52 -6.37 -3.96
CA VAL A 110 9.70 -7.25 -4.10
C VAL A 110 9.45 -8.68 -3.65
N ASN A 111 8.37 -8.94 -2.93
CA ASN A 111 8.00 -10.28 -2.45
C ASN A 111 6.86 -10.89 -3.27
N GLY A 112 6.40 -10.22 -4.31
CA GLY A 112 5.28 -10.68 -5.12
C GLY A 112 3.91 -10.37 -4.53
N VAL A 113 3.84 -9.52 -3.51
CA VAL A 113 2.55 -9.08 -2.96
C VAL A 113 1.92 -8.08 -3.92
N GLY A 114 0.70 -8.36 -4.35
CA GLY A 114 -0.04 -7.45 -5.21
C GLY A 114 -0.57 -6.26 -4.43
N ILE A 115 -0.34 -5.07 -4.95
CA ILE A 115 -0.84 -3.83 -4.36
C ILE A 115 -1.65 -3.09 -5.41
N VAL A 116 -2.89 -2.73 -5.07
CA VAL A 116 -3.76 -1.92 -5.92
C VAL A 116 -3.93 -0.56 -5.27
N PHE A 117 -3.73 0.49 -6.06
CA PHE A 117 -4.01 1.86 -5.65
C PHE A 117 -5.23 2.34 -6.39
N GLY A 118 -6.24 2.80 -5.69
CA GLY A 118 -7.51 3.16 -6.29
C GLY A 118 -8.08 4.47 -5.78
N GLN A 119 -8.80 5.13 -6.68
CA GLN A 119 -9.49 6.38 -6.42
C GLN A 119 -10.95 6.20 -6.79
N GLU A 120 -11.86 6.60 -5.90
CA GLU A 120 -13.28 6.56 -6.20
C GLU A 120 -13.61 7.65 -7.22
N ILE A 121 -14.26 7.29 -8.34
CA ILE A 121 -14.61 8.22 -9.42
C ILE A 121 -16.10 8.35 -9.61
N GLU A 122 -16.91 7.51 -8.96
CA GLU A 122 -18.36 7.59 -9.00
C GLU A 122 -18.93 7.53 -7.60
N HIS A 123 -19.95 8.33 -7.36
CA HIS A 123 -20.74 8.31 -6.14
C HIS A 123 -22.06 7.61 -6.41
N ARG A 124 -22.43 6.73 -5.52
CA ARG A 124 -23.68 6.00 -5.60
C ARG A 124 -24.60 6.32 -4.45
#